data_6eb5c8afbf0e3700bb4eccc14f960c58
#
_entry.id   6eb5c8afbf0e3700bb4eccc14f960c58
#
_cell.length_a   1.000
_cell.length_b   1.000
_cell.length_c   1.000
_cell.angle_alpha   90.00
_cell.angle_beta   90.00
_cell.angle_gamma   90.00
#
_symmetry.space_group_name_H-M   'P 1'
#
loop_
_entity.id
_entity.type
_entity.pdbx_description
1 polymer ?
#
loop_
_entity_poly.entity_id
_entity_poly.type
_entity_poly.pdbx_seq_one_letter_code
_entity_poly.pdbx_strand_id
1 'polypeptide(L)'
;VPTILVASDAPTVRAEIAATAGNPETTIVEARSGPEVMTLVAESMPALVVVDMQMGNMGGMATTLELHLEASYDKLGHVPVLMLLDRRPDVFLARRSGAEGWLVKPLDPIRLRRAVTALLGGGTYYDESYAPLSVVAAPLASGA
;
A
#
# COMPACT_ATOMS: atom_id res chain seq x y z
N VAL A 1 10.81 -3.16 17.01
CA VAL A 1 11.14 -2.41 15.79
C VAL A 1 10.27 -2.93 14.66
N PRO A 2 9.35 -2.12 14.13
CA PRO A 2 8.50 -2.59 13.03
C PRO A 2 9.32 -2.79 11.75
N THR A 3 8.93 -3.79 10.99
CA THR A 3 9.47 -4.05 9.66
C THR A 3 8.44 -3.64 8.63
N ILE A 4 8.86 -2.87 7.64
CA ILE A 4 8.02 -2.49 6.51
C ILE A 4 8.61 -3.13 5.26
N LEU A 5 7.80 -3.92 4.57
CA LEU A 5 8.19 -4.53 3.31
C LEU A 5 7.74 -3.61 2.17
N VAL A 6 8.67 -3.20 1.33
CA VAL A 6 8.41 -2.32 0.20
C VAL A 6 8.61 -3.10 -1.09
N ALA A 7 7.57 -3.22 -1.89
CA ALA A 7 7.58 -4.01 -3.11
C ALA A 7 7.31 -3.14 -4.32
N SER A 8 8.27 -3.10 -5.24
CA SER A 8 8.15 -2.45 -6.54
C SER A 8 9.30 -2.94 -7.41
N ASP A 9 9.07 -3.07 -8.72
CA ASP A 9 10.15 -3.38 -9.64
C ASP A 9 10.94 -2.13 -10.04
N ALA A 10 10.48 -0.94 -9.63
CA ALA A 10 11.17 0.33 -9.87
C ALA A 10 12.06 0.69 -8.68
N PRO A 11 13.40 0.70 -8.87
CA PRO A 11 14.32 1.05 -7.78
C PRO A 11 14.06 2.44 -7.19
N THR A 12 13.65 3.39 -8.04
CA THR A 12 13.37 4.76 -7.58
C THR A 12 12.19 4.80 -6.62
N VAL A 13 11.15 4.00 -6.86
CA VAL A 13 10.00 3.92 -5.98
C VAL A 13 10.40 3.33 -4.63
N ARG A 14 11.16 2.23 -4.65
CA ARG A 14 11.63 1.62 -3.41
C ARG A 14 12.47 2.57 -2.59
N ALA A 15 13.39 3.31 -3.25
CA ALA A 15 14.24 4.27 -2.57
C ALA A 15 13.45 5.43 -1.96
N GLU A 16 12.46 5.92 -2.69
CA GLU A 16 11.62 7.01 -2.23
C GLU A 16 10.84 6.63 -0.97
N ILE A 17 10.28 5.44 -0.95
CA ILE A 17 9.52 4.97 0.21
C ILE A 17 10.46 4.71 1.38
N ALA A 18 11.59 4.08 1.15
CA ALA A 18 12.57 3.82 2.21
C ALA A 18 13.06 5.12 2.84
N ALA A 19 13.29 6.15 2.04
CA ALA A 19 13.75 7.45 2.54
C ALA A 19 12.68 8.13 3.41
N THR A 20 11.41 7.95 3.08
CA THR A 20 10.31 8.60 3.81
C THR A 20 9.87 7.80 5.03
N ALA A 21 9.73 6.49 4.88
CA ALA A 21 9.22 5.61 5.94
C ALA A 21 10.31 5.07 6.86
N GLY A 22 11.55 5.00 6.35
CA GLY A 22 12.67 4.49 7.14
C GLY A 22 13.10 5.46 8.21
N ASN A 23 13.46 4.92 9.37
CA ASN A 23 14.05 5.67 10.47
C ASN A 23 14.80 4.67 11.34
N PRO A 24 15.57 5.13 12.35
CA PRO A 24 16.34 4.19 13.19
C PRO A 24 15.52 3.12 13.88
N GLU A 25 14.21 3.35 14.02
CA GLU A 25 13.33 2.42 14.71
C GLU A 25 12.52 1.55 13.74
N THR A 26 12.75 1.67 12.42
CA THR A 26 12.00 0.93 11.41
C THR A 26 12.96 0.21 10.49
N THR A 27 12.75 -1.08 10.31
CA THR A 27 13.52 -1.88 9.36
C THR A 27 12.78 -1.91 8.01
N ILE A 28 13.48 -1.59 6.94
CA ILE A 28 12.94 -1.65 5.59
C ILE A 28 13.47 -2.89 4.90
N VAL A 29 12.56 -3.71 4.36
CA VAL A 29 12.88 -4.86 3.55
C VAL A 29 12.33 -4.60 2.15
N GLU A 30 13.10 -4.85 1.11
CA GLU A 30 12.70 -4.56 -0.25
C GLU A 30 12.44 -5.82 -1.05
N ALA A 31 11.37 -5.81 -1.83
CA ALA A 31 11.02 -6.85 -2.79
C ALA A 31 10.88 -6.24 -4.18
N ARG A 32 11.23 -7.01 -5.20
CA ARG A 32 11.20 -6.55 -6.60
C ARG A 32 10.03 -7.12 -7.38
N SER A 33 9.32 -8.07 -6.81
CA SER A 33 8.24 -8.76 -7.51
C SER A 33 7.22 -9.29 -6.50
N GLY A 34 6.02 -9.61 -6.99
CA GLY A 34 4.98 -10.19 -6.16
C GLY A 34 5.36 -11.51 -5.51
N PRO A 35 5.92 -12.48 -6.27
CA PRO A 35 6.33 -13.74 -5.64
C PRO A 35 7.37 -13.57 -4.56
N GLU A 36 8.29 -12.62 -4.71
CA GLU A 36 9.28 -12.33 -3.69
C GLU A 36 8.62 -11.78 -2.42
N VAL A 37 7.53 -11.01 -2.56
CA VAL A 37 6.77 -10.50 -1.42
C VAL A 37 6.29 -11.65 -0.54
N MET A 38 5.72 -12.68 -1.15
CA MET A 38 5.17 -13.80 -0.39
C MET A 38 6.25 -14.49 0.43
N THR A 39 7.42 -14.69 -0.17
CA THR A 39 8.56 -15.30 0.53
C THR A 39 9.02 -14.42 1.70
N LEU A 40 9.19 -13.12 1.45
CA LEU A 40 9.70 -12.19 2.45
C LEU A 40 8.71 -11.92 3.58
N VAL A 41 7.41 -11.94 3.31
CA VAL A 41 6.41 -11.81 4.36
C VAL A 41 6.52 -12.98 5.35
N ALA A 42 6.68 -14.19 4.83
CA ALA A 42 6.83 -15.35 5.69
C ALA A 42 8.11 -15.30 6.53
N GLU A 43 9.19 -14.77 5.96
CA GLU A 43 10.48 -14.70 6.64
C GLU A 43 10.58 -13.53 7.62
N SER A 44 10.13 -12.35 7.23
CA SER A 44 10.36 -11.13 8.02
C SER A 44 9.18 -10.71 8.87
N MET A 45 8.01 -11.27 8.63
CA MET A 45 6.77 -10.97 9.37
C MET A 45 6.58 -9.46 9.52
N PRO A 46 6.44 -8.72 8.40
CA PRO A 46 6.37 -7.26 8.45
C PRO A 46 5.08 -6.76 9.10
N ALA A 47 5.15 -5.58 9.67
CA ALA A 47 3.99 -4.90 10.22
C ALA A 47 3.16 -4.20 9.13
N LEU A 48 3.74 -3.98 7.95
CA LEU A 48 3.10 -3.31 6.83
C LEU A 48 3.77 -3.74 5.53
N VAL A 49 2.97 -3.96 4.49
CA VAL A 49 3.45 -4.17 3.13
C VAL A 49 3.02 -2.98 2.28
N VAL A 50 3.99 -2.32 1.66
CA VAL A 50 3.73 -1.27 0.68
C VAL A 50 4.01 -1.87 -0.69
N VAL A 51 3.00 -1.95 -1.54
CA VAL A 51 3.10 -2.66 -2.80
C VAL A 51 2.71 -1.77 -3.98
N ASP A 52 3.56 -1.76 -4.99
CA ASP A 52 3.27 -1.06 -6.24
C ASP A 52 2.26 -1.88 -7.05
N MET A 53 1.22 -1.24 -7.54
CA MET A 53 0.21 -1.93 -8.34
C MET A 53 0.79 -2.50 -9.62
N GLN A 54 1.72 -1.78 -10.24
CA GLN A 54 2.37 -2.21 -11.49
C GLN A 54 3.70 -2.87 -11.16
N MET A 55 3.70 -4.19 -11.13
CA MET A 55 4.92 -4.99 -10.97
C MET A 55 4.91 -6.11 -11.98
N GLY A 56 6.10 -6.48 -12.47
CA GLY A 56 6.23 -7.64 -13.33
C GLY A 56 5.86 -8.93 -12.59
N ASN A 57 5.48 -9.95 -13.33
CA ASN A 57 5.05 -11.26 -12.87
C ASN A 57 3.72 -11.24 -12.14
N MET A 58 3.70 -10.64 -10.95
CA MET A 58 2.53 -10.63 -10.09
C MET A 58 2.33 -9.20 -9.61
N GLY A 59 1.29 -8.54 -10.09
CA GLY A 59 1.00 -7.16 -9.75
C GLY A 59 0.52 -6.97 -8.33
N GLY A 60 0.42 -5.72 -7.91
CA GLY A 60 0.04 -5.37 -6.55
C GLY A 60 -1.33 -5.89 -6.15
N MET A 61 -2.30 -5.88 -7.06
CA MET A 61 -3.63 -6.41 -6.77
C MET A 61 -3.58 -7.90 -6.47
N ALA A 62 -2.91 -8.68 -7.33
CA ALA A 62 -2.79 -10.12 -7.14
C ALA A 62 -2.02 -10.43 -5.85
N THR A 63 -0.96 -9.69 -5.58
CA THR A 63 -0.18 -9.85 -4.35
C THR A 63 -1.03 -9.58 -3.12
N THR A 64 -1.83 -8.52 -3.13
CA THR A 64 -2.72 -8.18 -2.02
C THR A 64 -3.76 -9.27 -1.78
N LEU A 65 -4.38 -9.77 -2.85
CA LEU A 65 -5.35 -10.84 -2.75
C LEU A 65 -4.72 -12.11 -2.17
N GLU A 66 -3.50 -12.44 -2.60
CA GLU A 66 -2.79 -13.61 -2.09
C GLU A 66 -2.45 -13.47 -0.61
N LEU A 67 -1.99 -12.30 -0.19
CA LEU A 67 -1.70 -12.04 1.22
C LEU A 67 -2.95 -12.20 2.10
N HIS A 68 -4.08 -11.67 1.63
CA HIS A 68 -5.33 -11.77 2.39
C HIS A 68 -5.86 -13.20 2.40
N LEU A 69 -5.66 -13.95 1.32
CA LEU A 69 -6.06 -15.34 1.25
C LEU A 69 -5.24 -16.19 2.23
N GLU A 70 -3.93 -16.00 2.27
CA GLU A 70 -3.07 -16.72 3.20
C GLU A 70 -3.41 -16.38 4.66
N ALA A 71 -3.78 -15.13 4.92
CA ALA A 71 -4.20 -14.71 6.26
C ALA A 71 -5.51 -15.40 6.67
N SER A 72 -6.44 -15.56 5.73
CA SER A 72 -7.73 -16.21 6.03
C SER A 72 -7.59 -17.71 6.31
N TYR A 73 -6.50 -18.31 5.87
CA TYR A 73 -6.18 -19.70 6.18
C TYR A 73 -5.22 -19.85 7.36
N ASP A 74 -4.96 -18.76 8.08
CA ASP A 74 -4.04 -18.72 9.22
C ASP A 74 -2.61 -19.14 8.89
N LYS A 75 -2.24 -19.12 7.62
CA LYS A 75 -0.85 -19.42 7.21
C LYS A 75 0.08 -18.26 7.47
N LEU A 76 -0.43 -17.05 7.30
CA LEU A 76 0.28 -15.81 7.63
C LEU A 76 -0.66 -14.99 8.49
N GLY A 77 -0.14 -14.27 9.46
CA GLY A 77 -0.94 -13.31 10.21
C GLY A 77 -1.47 -12.22 9.26
N HIS A 78 -2.49 -11.51 9.70
CA HIS A 78 -3.00 -10.39 8.90
C HIS A 78 -1.95 -9.28 8.83
N VAL A 79 -1.61 -8.87 7.61
CA VAL A 79 -0.68 -7.79 7.36
C VAL A 79 -1.39 -6.71 6.57
N PRO A 80 -1.43 -5.45 7.07
CA PRO A 80 -2.02 -4.37 6.29
C PRO A 80 -1.21 -4.09 5.03
N VAL A 81 -1.92 -3.75 3.96
CA VAL A 81 -1.33 -3.46 2.66
C VAL A 81 -1.65 -2.05 2.24
N LEU A 82 -0.61 -1.28 1.92
CA LEU A 82 -0.72 0.04 1.29
C LEU A 82 -0.37 -0.13 -0.19
N MET A 83 -1.31 0.15 -1.07
CA MET A 83 -1.13 -0.01 -2.50
C MET A 83 -0.79 1.33 -3.15
N LEU A 84 0.21 1.33 -4.02
CA LEU A 84 0.60 2.52 -4.78
C LEU A 84 0.01 2.43 -6.18
N LEU A 85 -0.78 3.42 -6.56
CA LEU A 85 -1.54 3.41 -7.81
C LEU A 85 -0.93 4.39 -8.80
N ASP A 86 -0.87 4.01 -10.08
CA ASP A 86 -0.37 4.88 -11.13
C ASP A 86 -1.43 5.86 -11.62
N ARG A 87 -2.69 5.46 -11.58
CA ARG A 87 -3.79 6.23 -12.15
C ARG A 87 -5.00 6.21 -11.22
N ARG A 88 -5.80 7.28 -11.30
CA ARG A 88 -7.02 7.40 -10.50
C ARG A 88 -8.01 6.24 -10.68
N PRO A 89 -8.24 5.74 -11.91
CA PRO A 89 -9.18 4.61 -12.08
C PRO A 89 -8.74 3.35 -11.37
N ASP A 90 -7.46 3.20 -11.05
CA ASP A 90 -6.96 2.03 -10.36
C ASP A 90 -7.50 1.91 -8.93
N VAL A 91 -8.10 2.97 -8.39
CA VAL A 91 -8.74 2.95 -7.07
C VAL A 91 -9.81 1.86 -7.00
N PHE A 92 -10.53 1.61 -8.08
CA PHE A 92 -11.52 0.54 -8.10
C PHE A 92 -10.89 -0.82 -7.84
N LEU A 93 -9.74 -1.07 -8.43
CA LEU A 93 -9.03 -2.33 -8.25
C LEU A 93 -8.42 -2.43 -6.83
N ALA A 94 -7.87 -1.33 -6.34
CA ALA A 94 -7.34 -1.29 -4.98
C ALA A 94 -8.43 -1.58 -3.95
N ARG A 95 -9.60 -0.98 -4.13
CA ARG A 95 -10.74 -1.20 -3.25
C ARG A 95 -11.19 -2.66 -3.29
N ARG A 96 -11.25 -3.25 -4.48
CA ARG A 96 -11.67 -4.64 -4.64
C ARG A 96 -10.66 -5.62 -4.07
N SER A 97 -9.39 -5.26 -4.05
CA SER A 97 -8.36 -6.12 -3.48
C SER A 97 -8.43 -6.21 -1.96
N GLY A 98 -9.13 -5.28 -1.33
CA GLY A 98 -9.23 -5.23 0.12
C GLY A 98 -8.02 -4.58 0.79
N ALA A 99 -7.19 -3.86 0.04
CA ALA A 99 -6.06 -3.14 0.63
C ALA A 99 -6.55 -2.17 1.71
N GLU A 100 -5.81 -2.09 2.80
CA GLU A 100 -6.14 -1.20 3.91
C GLU A 100 -5.87 0.26 3.59
N GLY A 101 -5.11 0.51 2.54
CA GLY A 101 -4.89 1.88 2.08
C GLY A 101 -4.37 1.93 0.66
N TRP A 102 -4.43 3.11 0.05
CA TRP A 102 -3.84 3.37 -1.24
C TRP A 102 -3.44 4.84 -1.37
N LEU A 103 -2.41 5.05 -2.19
CA LEU A 103 -1.94 6.36 -2.59
C LEU A 103 -1.85 6.40 -4.11
N VAL A 104 -2.28 7.50 -4.72
CA VAL A 104 -2.14 7.71 -6.16
C VAL A 104 -0.88 8.51 -6.41
N LYS A 105 -0.02 8.02 -7.29
CA LYS A 105 1.22 8.71 -7.64
C LYS A 105 0.93 10.04 -8.35
N PRO A 106 1.77 11.05 -8.23
CA PRO A 106 3.09 11.04 -7.60
C PRO A 106 3.02 10.99 -6.07
N LEU A 107 4.01 10.35 -5.46
CA LEU A 107 4.03 10.18 -4.03
C LEU A 107 4.43 11.47 -3.33
N ASP A 108 3.62 11.87 -2.36
CA ASP A 108 3.88 13.04 -1.52
C ASP A 108 4.42 12.52 -0.19
N PRO A 109 5.59 12.97 0.26
CA PRO A 109 6.16 12.49 1.52
C PRO A 109 5.23 12.66 2.73
N ILE A 110 4.44 13.72 2.76
CA ILE A 110 3.52 13.96 3.86
C ILE A 110 2.39 12.92 3.84
N ARG A 111 1.77 12.71 2.68
CA ARG A 111 0.70 11.72 2.55
C ARG A 111 1.22 10.30 2.77
N LEU A 112 2.41 10.00 2.24
CA LEU A 112 3.02 8.70 2.43
C LEU A 112 3.25 8.41 3.92
N ARG A 113 3.79 9.38 4.64
CA ARG A 113 4.03 9.22 6.07
C ARG A 113 2.73 9.05 6.85
N ARG A 114 1.69 9.81 6.49
CA ARG A 114 0.37 9.68 7.13
C ARG A 114 -0.23 8.30 6.87
N ALA A 115 -0.13 7.80 5.65
CA ALA A 115 -0.65 6.48 5.30
C ALA A 115 0.08 5.39 6.07
N VAL A 116 1.40 5.44 6.10
CA VAL A 116 2.21 4.46 6.83
C VAL A 116 1.85 4.46 8.31
N THR A 117 1.76 5.64 8.91
CA THR A 117 1.41 5.77 10.33
C THR A 117 0.01 5.20 10.61
N ALA A 118 -0.96 5.50 9.75
CA ALA A 118 -2.33 5.01 9.92
C ALA A 118 -2.38 3.48 9.85
N LEU A 119 -1.72 2.89 8.87
CA LEU A 119 -1.78 1.44 8.68
C LEU A 119 -0.99 0.70 9.76
N LEU A 120 0.13 1.24 10.21
CA LEU A 120 0.88 0.65 11.32
C LEU A 120 0.07 0.70 12.61
N GLY A 121 -0.82 1.68 12.76
CA GLY A 121 -1.71 1.79 13.90
C GLY A 121 -2.98 0.97 13.80
N GLY A 122 -3.13 0.16 12.75
CA GLY A 122 -4.32 -0.67 12.56
C GLY A 122 -5.48 0.02 11.86
N GLY A 123 -5.27 1.23 11.36
CA GLY A 123 -6.29 1.97 10.63
C GLY A 123 -6.23 1.79 9.13
N THR A 124 -6.87 2.69 8.42
CA THR A 124 -6.91 2.72 6.96
C THR A 124 -6.49 4.10 6.47
N TYR A 125 -6.12 4.16 5.19
CA TYR A 125 -5.82 5.43 4.55
C TYR A 125 -6.18 5.37 3.07
N TYR A 126 -7.19 6.15 2.68
CA TYR A 126 -7.67 6.18 1.29
C TYR A 126 -7.38 7.54 0.70
N ASP A 127 -6.46 7.58 -0.27
CA ASP A 127 -6.06 8.81 -0.92
C ASP A 127 -7.18 9.31 -1.83
N GLU A 128 -7.76 10.44 -1.48
CA GLU A 128 -8.82 11.08 -2.26
C GLU A 128 -8.34 12.32 -2.98
N SER A 129 -7.05 12.57 -2.99
CA SER A 129 -6.47 13.75 -3.66
C SER A 129 -6.75 13.73 -5.18
N TYR A 130 -7.10 12.56 -5.72
CA TYR A 130 -7.48 12.41 -7.12
C TYR A 130 -8.87 12.95 -7.43
N ALA A 131 -9.72 13.18 -6.43
CA ALA A 131 -11.10 13.58 -6.65
C ALA A 131 -11.17 15.05 -7.06
N PRO A 132 -11.93 15.38 -8.11
CA PRO A 132 -12.13 16.79 -8.50
C PRO A 132 -12.87 17.55 -7.40
N LEU A 133 -12.54 18.83 -7.24
CA LEU A 133 -13.22 19.67 -6.25
C LEU A 133 -14.72 19.74 -6.47
N SER A 134 -15.16 19.77 -7.73
CA SER A 134 -16.56 19.78 -8.08
C SER A 134 -17.30 18.55 -7.58
N VAL A 135 -16.65 17.40 -7.56
CA VAL A 135 -17.24 16.17 -7.03
C VAL A 135 -17.34 16.24 -5.52
N VAL A 136 -16.32 16.81 -4.87
CA VAL A 136 -16.33 16.95 -3.42
C VAL A 136 -17.43 17.93 -2.97
N ALA A 137 -17.64 19.00 -3.73
CA ALA A 137 -18.64 20.01 -3.38
C ALA A 137 -20.06 19.60 -3.75
N ALA A 138 -20.23 18.77 -4.76
CA ALA A 138 -21.54 18.40 -5.29
C ALA A 138 -22.52 17.84 -4.25
N PRO A 139 -22.09 16.95 -3.33
CA PRO A 139 -23.01 16.42 -2.31
C PRO A 139 -23.66 17.48 -1.44
N LEU A 140 -23.01 18.59 -1.23
CA LEU A 140 -23.57 19.67 -0.42
C LEU A 140 -24.76 20.33 -1.10
N ALA A 141 -24.65 20.54 -2.40
CA ALA A 141 -25.74 21.11 -3.18
C ALA A 141 -26.89 20.14 -3.30
N SER A 142 -26.60 18.87 -3.50
CA SER A 142 -27.63 17.84 -3.67
C SER A 142 -28.30 17.46 -2.36
N GLY A 143 -27.61 17.66 -1.25
CA GLY A 143 -28.17 17.39 0.06
C GLY A 143 -29.28 18.34 0.42
N ALA A 144 -29.36 19.36 -0.35
CA ALA A 144 -30.48 20.29 -0.23
C ALA A 144 -31.75 19.62 -0.72
#